data_d57d9ab52e204b32f14752563bb50e41
#
_entry.id   d57d9ab52e204b32f14752563bb50e41
#
_cell.length_a   1.000
_cell.length_b   1.000
_cell.length_c   1.000
_cell.angle_alpha   90.00
_cell.angle_beta   90.00
_cell.angle_gamma   90.00
#
_symmetry.space_group_name_H-M   'P 1'
#
loop_
_entity.id
_entity.type
_entity.pdbx_description
1 polymer ?
#
loop_
_entity_poly.entity_id
_entity_poly.type
_entity_poly.pdbx_seq_one_letter_code
_entity_poly.pdbx_strand_id
1 'polypeptide(L)'
;MDRKADERFPWRRRIVKSSDYRLMYNTGRRLDAGKFVLFGKPNELGYHRLGLTVSRKVGGAVIRNRIKRLFREIFRRFSADIPCHYDLVVNAKRDCATVSFAVLREDFLAAARKICR
;
A
#
# COMPACT_ATOMS: atom_id res chain seq x y z
N MET A 1 -20.21 19.45 -3.20
CA MET A 1 -18.99 18.71 -2.89
C MET A 1 -18.71 17.67 -3.98
N ASP A 2 -17.51 17.59 -4.39
CA ASP A 2 -17.14 16.67 -5.47
C ASP A 2 -16.71 15.31 -4.90
N ARG A 3 -17.61 14.34 -4.97
CA ARG A 3 -17.34 12.99 -4.50
C ARG A 3 -16.21 12.31 -5.25
N LYS A 4 -16.03 12.64 -6.53
CA LYS A 4 -14.96 12.04 -7.32
C LYS A 4 -13.59 12.42 -6.79
N ALA A 5 -13.44 13.64 -6.29
CA ALA A 5 -12.18 14.07 -5.69
C ALA A 5 -11.84 13.24 -4.46
N ASP A 6 -12.85 12.91 -3.63
CA ASP A 6 -12.64 12.09 -2.44
C ASP A 6 -12.38 10.62 -2.78
N GLU A 7 -12.93 10.14 -3.90
CA GLU A 7 -12.76 8.77 -4.34
C GLU A 7 -11.44 8.53 -5.04
N ARG A 8 -10.77 9.57 -5.51
CA ARG A 8 -9.47 9.45 -6.15
C ARG A 8 -8.42 9.14 -5.08
N PHE A 9 -7.30 8.61 -5.54
CA PHE A 9 -6.13 8.45 -4.69
C PHE A 9 -5.32 9.75 -4.74
N PRO A 10 -5.53 10.68 -3.80
CA PRO A 10 -4.91 12.01 -3.87
C PRO A 10 -3.39 11.94 -3.83
N TRP A 11 -2.76 12.88 -4.50
CA TRP A 11 -1.31 12.98 -4.53
C TRP A 11 -0.70 13.03 -3.13
N ARG A 12 -1.31 13.78 -2.20
CA ARG A 12 -0.79 13.94 -0.83
C ARG A 12 -0.77 12.62 -0.06
N ARG A 13 -1.57 11.62 -0.48
CA ARG A 13 -1.62 10.31 0.16
C ARG A 13 -0.66 9.31 -0.48
N ARG A 14 0.17 9.76 -1.42
CA ARG A 14 1.19 8.92 -2.05
C ARG A 14 2.55 9.23 -1.45
N ILE A 15 3.30 8.19 -1.16
CA ILE A 15 4.70 8.33 -0.79
C ILE A 15 5.49 8.32 -2.09
N VAL A 16 6.23 9.38 -2.35
CA VAL A 16 6.97 9.55 -3.62
C VAL A 16 8.46 9.74 -3.43
N LYS A 17 8.88 10.32 -2.31
CA LYS A 17 10.29 10.63 -2.08
C LYS A 17 11.10 9.39 -1.75
N SER A 18 12.27 9.25 -2.37
CA SER A 18 13.20 8.14 -2.08
C SER A 18 13.59 8.11 -0.61
N SER A 19 13.74 9.27 0.01
CA SER A 19 14.09 9.37 1.43
C SER A 19 13.00 8.79 2.33
N ASP A 20 11.73 8.98 1.97
CA ASP A 20 10.61 8.41 2.72
C ASP A 20 10.61 6.88 2.62
N TYR A 21 10.86 6.34 1.43
CA TYR A 21 10.97 4.89 1.25
C TYR A 21 12.12 4.32 2.08
N ARG A 22 13.26 4.98 2.03
CA ARG A 22 14.44 4.55 2.79
C ARG A 22 14.18 4.53 4.27
N LEU A 23 13.53 5.57 4.77
CA LEU A 23 13.16 5.66 6.17
C LEU A 23 12.23 4.51 6.57
N MET A 24 11.26 4.18 5.72
CA MET A 24 10.35 3.08 5.98
C MET A 24 11.08 1.75 6.06
N TYR A 25 12.00 1.48 5.15
CA TYR A 25 12.74 0.22 5.16
C TYR A 25 13.66 0.09 6.37
N ASN A 26 14.17 1.22 6.87
CA ASN A 26 15.12 1.22 7.99
C ASN A 26 14.43 1.25 9.36
N THR A 27 13.30 1.92 9.48
CA THR A 27 12.67 2.17 10.78
C THR A 27 11.23 1.70 10.90
N GLY A 28 10.58 1.36 9.79
CA GLY A 28 9.21 0.90 9.79
C GLY A 28 9.08 -0.53 10.31
N ARG A 29 7.91 -0.86 10.79
CA ARG A 29 7.58 -2.26 11.10
C ARG A 29 7.41 -3.01 9.80
N ARG A 30 7.84 -4.26 9.80
CA ARG A 30 7.80 -5.11 8.61
C ARG A 30 6.93 -6.33 8.85
N LEU A 31 6.06 -6.62 7.89
CA LEU A 31 5.22 -7.82 7.93
C LEU A 31 5.23 -8.49 6.57
N ASP A 32 5.60 -9.76 6.53
CA ASP A 32 5.52 -10.56 5.31
C ASP A 32 4.12 -11.16 5.21
N ALA A 33 3.37 -10.72 4.21
CA ALA A 33 1.99 -11.16 3.99
C ALA A 33 1.88 -12.28 2.93
N GLY A 34 3.00 -12.88 2.55
CA GLY A 34 3.05 -13.95 1.58
C GLY A 34 3.22 -13.46 0.15
N LYS A 35 2.28 -12.71 -0.37
CA LYS A 35 2.31 -12.19 -1.73
C LYS A 35 2.96 -10.82 -1.83
N PHE A 36 3.15 -10.18 -0.71
CA PHE A 36 3.83 -8.88 -0.60
C PHE A 36 4.38 -8.72 0.79
N VAL A 37 5.28 -7.76 0.95
CA VAL A 37 5.79 -7.34 2.26
C VAL A 37 5.24 -5.96 2.53
N LEU A 38 4.66 -5.78 3.71
CA LEU A 38 4.13 -4.48 4.13
C LEU A 38 5.05 -3.86 5.17
N PHE A 39 5.40 -2.59 4.95
CA PHE A 39 6.10 -1.77 5.93
C PHE A 39 5.15 -0.70 6.44
N GLY A 40 5.20 -0.41 7.72
CA GLY A 40 4.33 0.60 8.29
C GLY A 40 5.01 1.40 9.37
N LYS A 41 4.71 2.68 9.41
CA LYS A 41 5.22 3.60 10.42
C LYS A 41 4.15 4.63 10.76
N PRO A 42 3.88 4.90 12.06
CA PRO A 42 2.92 5.94 12.41
C PRO A 42 3.32 7.28 11.83
N ASN A 43 2.33 8.05 11.39
CA ASN A 43 2.54 9.43 11.00
C ASN A 43 1.58 10.34 11.76
N GLU A 44 1.84 11.64 11.72
CA GLU A 44 1.02 12.64 12.39
C GLU A 44 0.26 13.52 11.41
N LEU A 45 0.00 12.99 10.21
CA LEU A 45 -0.61 13.77 9.13
C LEU A 45 -2.13 13.84 9.20
N GLY A 46 -2.75 12.95 9.97
CA GLY A 46 -4.21 12.87 10.02
C GLY A 46 -4.81 12.04 8.89
N TYR A 47 -3.99 11.36 8.10
CA TYR A 47 -4.43 10.48 7.04
C TYR A 47 -3.35 9.45 6.72
N HIS A 48 -3.74 8.34 6.13
CA HIS A 48 -2.80 7.32 5.67
C HIS A 48 -2.12 7.74 4.38
N ARG A 49 -0.86 7.35 4.21
CA ARG A 49 -0.17 7.45 2.92
C ARG A 49 0.25 6.08 2.45
N LEU A 50 0.31 5.90 1.13
CA LEU A 50 0.67 4.63 0.51
C LEU A 50 1.82 4.81 -0.48
N GLY A 51 2.84 3.98 -0.34
CA GLY A 51 3.90 3.83 -1.32
C GLY A 51 3.90 2.41 -1.86
N LEU A 52 4.26 2.26 -3.13
CA LEU A 52 4.25 0.97 -3.79
C LEU A 52 5.58 0.74 -4.49
N THR A 53 6.13 -0.44 -4.28
CA THR A 53 7.32 -0.89 -4.99
C THR A 53 7.00 -2.21 -5.68
N VAL A 54 7.04 -2.20 -7.01
CA VAL A 54 6.80 -3.39 -7.82
C VAL A 54 7.97 -3.50 -8.79
N SER A 55 8.90 -4.40 -8.50
CA SER A 55 10.12 -4.54 -9.29
C SER A 55 9.85 -5.26 -10.61
N ARG A 56 10.83 -5.16 -11.52
CA ARG A 56 10.76 -5.83 -12.80
C ARG A 56 10.70 -7.35 -12.68
N LYS A 57 11.14 -7.89 -11.56
CA LYS A 57 11.08 -9.34 -11.28
C LYS A 57 9.65 -9.85 -11.18
N VAL A 58 8.69 -8.98 -10.87
CA VAL A 58 7.28 -9.35 -10.74
C VAL A 58 6.65 -9.57 -12.11
N GLY A 59 7.08 -8.79 -13.11
CA GLY A 59 6.56 -8.91 -14.46
C GLY A 59 6.83 -7.65 -15.27
N GLY A 60 6.31 -7.61 -16.49
CA GLY A 60 6.44 -6.47 -17.37
C GLY A 60 5.62 -5.27 -16.90
N ALA A 61 5.72 -4.17 -17.65
CA ALA A 61 5.07 -2.91 -17.27
C ALA A 61 3.56 -3.04 -17.09
N VAL A 62 2.90 -3.81 -17.95
CA VAL A 62 1.44 -3.99 -17.86
C VAL A 62 1.06 -4.68 -16.55
N ILE A 63 1.78 -5.74 -16.19
CA ILE A 63 1.54 -6.47 -14.95
C ILE A 63 1.82 -5.59 -13.75
N ARG A 64 2.95 -4.89 -13.75
CA ARG A 64 3.34 -4.01 -12.65
C ARG A 64 2.33 -2.89 -12.43
N ASN A 65 1.86 -2.28 -13.51
CA ASN A 65 0.86 -1.21 -13.43
C ASN A 65 -0.48 -1.73 -12.93
N ARG A 66 -0.85 -2.95 -13.32
CA ARG A 66 -2.07 -3.60 -12.81
C ARG A 66 -1.99 -3.80 -11.29
N ILE A 67 -0.88 -4.29 -10.80
CA ILE A 67 -0.67 -4.52 -9.37
C ILE A 67 -0.76 -3.21 -8.60
N LYS A 68 -0.09 -2.16 -9.08
CA LYS A 68 -0.16 -0.84 -8.46
C LYS A 68 -1.59 -0.31 -8.40
N ARG A 69 -2.34 -0.50 -9.50
CA ARG A 69 -3.74 -0.08 -9.56
C ARG A 69 -4.59 -0.83 -8.53
N LEU A 70 -4.37 -2.13 -8.39
CA LEU A 70 -5.11 -2.94 -7.43
C LEU A 70 -4.87 -2.46 -6.00
N PHE A 71 -3.62 -2.22 -5.61
CA PHE A 71 -3.31 -1.74 -4.27
C PHE A 71 -3.87 -0.34 -4.02
N ARG A 72 -3.78 0.56 -5.01
CA ARG A 72 -4.34 1.91 -4.87
C ARG A 72 -5.85 1.86 -4.70
N GLU A 73 -6.52 0.97 -5.41
CA GLU A 73 -7.97 0.81 -5.31
C GLU A 73 -8.36 0.25 -3.94
N ILE A 74 -7.64 -0.74 -3.46
CA ILE A 74 -7.86 -1.30 -2.14
C ILE A 74 -7.66 -0.21 -1.08
N PHE A 75 -6.57 0.51 -1.16
CA PHE A 75 -6.24 1.56 -0.20
C PHE A 75 -7.29 2.66 -0.20
N ARG A 76 -7.70 3.12 -1.39
CA ARG A 76 -8.69 4.18 -1.53
C ARG A 76 -10.03 3.79 -0.89
N ARG A 77 -10.45 2.56 -1.12
CA ARG A 77 -11.77 2.10 -0.65
C ARG A 77 -11.79 1.74 0.82
N PHE A 78 -10.70 1.20 1.34
CA PHE A 78 -10.69 0.57 2.66
C PHE A 78 -9.75 1.21 3.66
N SER A 79 -9.12 2.33 3.32
CA SER A 79 -8.18 2.99 4.24
C SER A 79 -8.86 3.45 5.52
N ALA A 80 -10.15 3.79 5.46
CA ALA A 80 -10.91 4.19 6.63
C ALA A 80 -11.07 3.06 7.65
N ASP A 81 -10.96 1.81 7.21
CA ASP A 81 -11.07 0.64 8.07
C ASP A 81 -9.75 0.30 8.78
N ILE A 82 -8.68 0.99 8.42
CA ILE A 82 -7.37 0.78 9.03
C ILE A 82 -7.26 1.71 10.23
N PRO A 83 -7.00 1.17 11.43
CA PRO A 83 -6.89 2.00 12.63
C PRO A 83 -5.66 2.89 12.57
N CYS A 84 -5.72 4.03 13.25
CA CYS A 84 -4.62 4.99 13.32
C CYS A 84 -4.25 5.56 11.95
N HIS A 85 -3.24 6.41 11.91
CA HIS A 85 -2.73 6.99 10.67
C HIS A 85 -1.28 6.56 10.47
N TYR A 86 -1.03 5.89 9.36
CA TYR A 86 0.27 5.28 9.08
C TYR A 86 0.72 5.62 7.67
N ASP A 87 2.04 5.70 7.53
CA ASP A 87 2.67 5.55 6.22
C ASP A 87 2.84 4.06 5.98
N LEU A 88 2.33 3.59 4.86
CA LEU A 88 2.39 2.18 4.47
C LEU A 88 3.14 2.06 3.16
N VAL A 89 4.07 1.12 3.09
CA VAL A 89 4.78 0.80 1.85
C VAL A 89 4.59 -0.68 1.55
N VAL A 90 4.15 -0.98 0.34
CA VAL A 90 3.96 -2.35 -0.13
C VAL A 90 5.07 -2.70 -1.12
N ASN A 91 5.78 -3.78 -0.84
CA ASN A 91 6.72 -4.37 -1.80
C ASN A 91 6.07 -5.65 -2.34
N ALA A 92 5.61 -5.61 -3.58
CA ALA A 92 4.95 -6.75 -4.19
C ALA A 92 5.95 -7.84 -4.54
N LYS A 93 5.56 -9.09 -4.30
CA LYS A 93 6.31 -10.27 -4.71
C LYS A 93 5.75 -10.80 -6.04
N ARG A 94 6.46 -11.74 -6.66
CA ARG A 94 6.04 -12.34 -7.92
C ARG A 94 4.62 -12.93 -7.87
N ASP A 95 4.24 -13.49 -6.74
CA ASP A 95 2.94 -14.11 -6.56
C ASP A 95 1.78 -13.11 -6.70
N CYS A 96 2.05 -11.82 -6.59
CA CYS A 96 1.04 -10.79 -6.83
C CYS A 96 0.55 -10.75 -8.29
N ALA A 97 1.32 -11.27 -9.22
CA ALA A 97 1.00 -11.17 -10.65
C ALA A 97 -0.34 -11.80 -11.02
N THR A 98 -0.74 -12.83 -10.28
CA THR A 98 -1.94 -13.62 -10.58
C THR A 98 -3.02 -13.58 -9.51
N VAL A 99 -2.84 -12.74 -8.49
CA VAL A 99 -3.77 -12.67 -7.36
C VAL A 99 -5.03 -11.88 -7.74
N SER A 100 -6.18 -12.37 -7.29
CA SER A 100 -7.44 -11.65 -7.47
C SER A 100 -7.53 -10.45 -6.53
N PHE A 101 -8.37 -9.49 -6.90
CA PHE A 101 -8.63 -8.31 -6.07
C PHE A 101 -9.12 -8.70 -4.67
N ALA A 102 -10.04 -9.66 -4.60
CA ALA A 102 -10.63 -10.07 -3.33
C ALA A 102 -9.59 -10.64 -2.37
N VAL A 103 -8.71 -11.52 -2.86
CA VAL A 103 -7.65 -12.11 -2.04
C VAL A 103 -6.65 -11.04 -1.60
N LEU A 104 -6.25 -10.19 -2.52
CA LEU A 104 -5.28 -9.13 -2.22
C LEU A 104 -5.85 -8.15 -1.19
N ARG A 105 -7.12 -7.80 -1.30
CA ARG A 105 -7.81 -6.95 -0.35
C ARG A 105 -7.79 -7.54 1.06
N GLU A 106 -8.16 -8.82 1.19
CA GLU A 106 -8.18 -9.49 2.49
C GLU A 106 -6.78 -9.53 3.11
N ASP A 107 -5.78 -9.88 2.31
CA ASP A 107 -4.41 -9.96 2.78
C ASP A 107 -3.87 -8.58 3.21
N PHE A 108 -4.19 -7.55 2.44
CA PHE A 108 -3.74 -6.20 2.75
C PHE A 108 -4.38 -5.68 4.05
N LEU A 109 -5.69 -5.84 4.19
CA LEU A 109 -6.38 -5.37 5.39
C LEU A 109 -5.93 -6.10 6.64
N ALA A 110 -5.72 -7.42 6.55
CA ALA A 110 -5.21 -8.19 7.67
C ALA A 110 -3.82 -7.73 8.08
N ALA A 111 -2.94 -7.51 7.10
CA ALA A 111 -1.58 -7.06 7.36
C ALA A 111 -1.56 -5.65 7.95
N ALA A 112 -2.38 -4.75 7.40
CA ALA A 112 -2.46 -3.37 7.88
C ALA A 112 -2.95 -3.31 9.33
N ARG A 113 -3.93 -4.10 9.68
CA ARG A 113 -4.45 -4.16 11.05
C ARG A 113 -3.40 -4.65 12.04
N LYS A 114 -2.56 -5.58 11.62
CA LYS A 114 -1.47 -6.07 12.47
C LYS A 114 -0.36 -5.04 12.66
N ILE A 115 -0.04 -4.31 11.61
CA ILE A 115 1.01 -3.29 11.64
C ILE A 115 0.55 -2.05 12.42
N CYS A 116 -0.70 -1.65 12.25
CA CYS A 116 -1.23 -0.42 12.82
C CYS A 116 -1.78 -0.61 14.24
N ARG A 117 -1.05 -1.28 15.05
CA ARG A 117 -1.43 -1.48 16.46
C ARG A 117 -0.88 -0.41 17.36
#